data_c4eeb5c98dc9d3550b9ebfd8c424663b
#
_entry.id   c4eeb5c98dc9d3550b9ebfd8c424663b
#
_cell.length_a   1.000
_cell.length_b   1.000
_cell.length_c   1.000
_cell.angle_alpha   90.00
_cell.angle_beta   90.00
_cell.angle_gamma   90.00
#
_symmetry.space_group_name_H-M   'P 1'
#
loop_
_entity.id
_entity.type
_entity.pdbx_description
1 polymer ?
#
loop_
_entity_poly.entity_id
_entity_poly.type
_entity_poly.pdbx_seq_one_letter_code
_entity_poly.pdbx_strand_id
1 'polypeptide(L)'
;MPHGTLYDPIRKKDVPATPEEHVRQATIQFLLNEVKVPAHLIAVEFGLCAIDSKTDGRVDILVHNFRDGAALDKPWLLVECKAPGEYTWQALQAQLNRYLKLLRPKYVMLALGDAVRYFALDGVSLRFKPIESLPEYK
;
A
#
# COMPACT_ATOMS: atom_id res chain seq x y z
N MET A 1 -11.99 0.17 -26.69
CA MET A 1 -10.80 -0.70 -26.79
C MET A 1 -10.26 -1.00 -25.41
N PRO A 2 -9.93 -2.24 -25.16
CA PRO A 2 -9.21 -2.54 -23.93
C PRO A 2 -7.85 -1.83 -23.94
N HIS A 3 -7.44 -1.39 -22.78
CA HIS A 3 -6.16 -0.67 -22.62
C HIS A 3 -4.96 -1.60 -22.64
N GLY A 4 -5.14 -2.86 -23.03
CA GLY A 4 -4.11 -3.85 -22.93
C GLY A 4 -3.97 -4.35 -21.50
N THR A 5 -2.84 -4.99 -21.25
CA THR A 5 -2.57 -5.58 -19.93
C THR A 5 -1.20 -5.17 -19.43
N LEU A 6 -1.02 -5.24 -18.12
CA LEU A 6 0.26 -5.11 -17.44
C LEU A 6 0.53 -6.42 -16.71
N TYR A 7 1.78 -6.84 -16.68
CA TYR A 7 2.14 -8.03 -15.91
C TYR A 7 2.41 -7.65 -14.44
N ASP A 8 1.71 -8.31 -13.53
CA ASP A 8 1.91 -8.12 -12.09
C ASP A 8 2.86 -9.21 -11.57
N PRO A 9 4.10 -8.86 -11.19
CA PRO A 9 5.07 -9.86 -10.74
C PRO A 9 4.74 -10.45 -9.36
N ILE A 10 3.87 -9.81 -8.59
CA ILE A 10 3.46 -10.31 -7.28
C ILE A 10 2.31 -11.30 -7.44
N ARG A 11 1.27 -10.93 -8.18
CA ARG A 11 0.13 -11.82 -8.45
C ARG A 11 0.45 -12.84 -9.55
N LYS A 12 1.56 -12.63 -10.29
CA LYS A 12 2.05 -13.51 -11.37
C LYS A 12 1.01 -13.74 -12.45
N LYS A 13 0.39 -12.64 -12.90
CA LYS A 13 -0.61 -12.67 -13.97
C LYS A 13 -0.69 -11.33 -14.66
N ASP A 14 -1.28 -11.32 -15.86
CA ASP A 14 -1.61 -10.10 -16.55
C ASP A 14 -2.88 -9.50 -15.94
N VAL A 15 -2.88 -8.18 -15.77
CA VAL A 15 -4.02 -7.43 -15.22
C VAL A 15 -4.38 -6.32 -16.19
N PRO A 16 -5.67 -5.88 -16.23
CA PRO A 16 -6.07 -4.77 -17.10
C PRO A 16 -5.26 -3.52 -16.81
N ALA A 17 -4.79 -2.85 -17.87
CA ALA A 17 -3.93 -1.67 -17.76
C ALA A 17 -4.76 -0.40 -17.53
N THR A 18 -5.53 -0.37 -16.44
CA THR A 18 -6.27 0.83 -16.04
C THR A 18 -5.32 1.89 -15.52
N PRO A 19 -5.72 3.18 -15.47
CA PRO A 19 -4.87 4.22 -14.89
C PRO A 19 -4.44 3.91 -13.45
N GLU A 20 -5.34 3.39 -12.62
CA GLU A 20 -4.98 3.00 -11.25
C GLU A 20 -3.98 1.84 -11.24
N GLU A 21 -4.14 0.86 -12.13
CA GLU A 21 -3.23 -0.28 -12.20
C GLU A 21 -1.83 0.14 -12.64
N HIS A 22 -1.72 1.16 -13.51
CA HIS A 22 -0.41 1.74 -13.86
C HIS A 22 0.29 2.30 -12.61
N VAL A 23 -0.45 2.99 -11.76
CA VAL A 23 0.10 3.53 -10.51
C VAL A 23 0.51 2.39 -9.58
N ARG A 24 -0.32 1.37 -9.45
CA ARG A 24 -0.02 0.19 -8.61
C ARG A 24 1.25 -0.51 -9.08
N GLN A 25 1.37 -0.78 -10.38
CA GLN A 25 2.53 -1.48 -10.92
C GLN A 25 3.80 -0.65 -10.78
N ALA A 26 3.74 0.65 -11.02
CA ALA A 26 4.89 1.54 -10.81
C ALA A 26 5.32 1.52 -9.34
N THR A 27 4.36 1.48 -8.41
CA THR A 27 4.65 1.41 -6.98
C THR A 27 5.30 0.08 -6.61
N ILE A 28 4.83 -1.04 -7.17
CA ILE A 28 5.44 -2.35 -6.94
C ILE A 28 6.91 -2.33 -7.39
N GLN A 29 7.20 -1.79 -8.58
CA GLN A 29 8.57 -1.69 -9.08
C GLN A 29 9.44 -0.81 -8.18
N PHE A 30 8.90 0.30 -7.69
CA PHE A 30 9.58 1.17 -6.73
C PHE A 30 9.93 0.40 -5.46
N LEU A 31 8.99 -0.36 -4.91
CA LEU A 31 9.22 -1.13 -3.68
C LEU A 31 10.29 -2.20 -3.88
N LEU A 32 10.26 -2.89 -5.01
CA LEU A 32 11.23 -3.95 -5.30
C LEU A 32 12.63 -3.40 -5.55
N ASN A 33 12.75 -2.32 -6.33
CA ASN A 33 14.03 -1.85 -6.86
C ASN A 33 14.67 -0.75 -6.02
N GLU A 34 13.89 0.15 -5.45
CA GLU A 34 14.40 1.29 -4.70
C GLU A 34 14.36 1.05 -3.20
N VAL A 35 13.25 0.55 -2.68
CA VAL A 35 13.08 0.29 -1.25
C VAL A 35 13.68 -1.06 -0.85
N LYS A 36 13.89 -1.93 -1.83
CA LYS A 36 14.51 -3.25 -1.64
C LYS A 36 13.64 -4.20 -0.81
N VAL A 37 12.35 -4.13 -1.01
CA VAL A 37 11.43 -5.06 -0.35
C VAL A 37 11.49 -6.42 -1.04
N PRO A 38 11.66 -7.51 -0.29
CA PRO A 38 11.56 -8.85 -0.88
C PRO A 38 10.14 -9.09 -1.42
N ALA A 39 10.05 -9.64 -2.63
CA ALA A 39 8.76 -9.82 -3.30
C ALA A 39 7.76 -10.63 -2.47
N HIS A 40 8.24 -11.64 -1.73
CA HIS A 40 7.34 -12.50 -0.94
C HIS A 40 6.69 -11.79 0.24
N LEU A 41 7.15 -10.58 0.60
CA LEU A 41 6.54 -9.78 1.67
C LEU A 41 5.49 -8.81 1.16
N ILE A 42 5.35 -8.68 -0.16
CA ILE A 42 4.38 -7.76 -0.78
C ILE A 42 3.07 -8.50 -1.03
N ALA A 43 1.97 -7.95 -0.55
CA ALA A 43 0.62 -8.43 -0.85
C ALA A 43 -0.11 -7.36 -1.65
N VAL A 44 -0.78 -7.77 -2.74
CA VAL A 44 -1.56 -6.87 -3.60
C VAL A 44 -3.03 -7.19 -3.41
N GLU A 45 -3.84 -6.14 -3.29
CA GLU A 45 -5.28 -6.28 -3.00
C GLU A 45 -5.52 -7.14 -1.75
N PHE A 46 -4.82 -6.79 -0.67
CA PHE A 46 -4.91 -7.51 0.59
C PHE A 46 -6.29 -7.32 1.21
N GLY A 47 -7.02 -8.42 1.39
CA GLY A 47 -8.36 -8.38 1.96
C GLY A 47 -8.35 -8.16 3.46
N LEU A 48 -9.12 -7.19 3.92
CA LEU A 48 -9.23 -6.91 5.37
C LEU A 48 -9.89 -8.05 6.13
N CYS A 49 -10.61 -8.92 5.44
CA CYS A 49 -11.21 -10.11 6.05
C CYS A 49 -10.18 -11.08 6.63
N ALA A 50 -8.92 -10.97 6.22
CA ALA A 50 -7.83 -11.77 6.82
C ALA A 50 -7.51 -11.32 8.25
N ILE A 51 -7.87 -10.08 8.62
CA ILE A 51 -7.68 -9.53 9.97
C ILE A 51 -8.98 -9.63 10.76
N ASP A 52 -10.09 -9.24 10.15
CA ASP A 52 -11.42 -9.26 10.77
C ASP A 52 -12.40 -9.80 9.74
N SER A 53 -12.87 -11.02 9.96
CA SER A 53 -13.72 -11.76 9.01
C SER A 53 -15.02 -11.03 8.63
N LYS A 54 -15.44 -10.05 9.42
CA LYS A 54 -16.65 -9.28 9.17
C LYS A 54 -16.40 -8.00 8.39
N THR A 55 -15.14 -7.68 8.09
CA THR A 55 -14.79 -6.44 7.42
C THR A 55 -14.51 -6.69 5.95
N ASP A 56 -15.24 -5.99 5.08
CA ASP A 56 -14.99 -5.97 3.66
C ASP A 56 -13.93 -4.93 3.30
N GLY A 57 -13.43 -5.02 2.10
CA GLY A 57 -12.47 -4.07 1.57
C GLY A 57 -11.09 -4.66 1.41
N ARG A 58 -10.27 -3.95 0.65
CA ARG A 58 -8.93 -4.39 0.30
C ARG A 58 -7.98 -3.22 0.35
N VAL A 59 -6.75 -3.49 0.80
CA VAL A 59 -5.65 -2.54 0.74
C VAL A 59 -4.92 -2.79 -0.58
N ASP A 60 -4.62 -1.75 -1.34
CA ASP A 60 -3.98 -1.88 -2.65
C ASP A 60 -2.67 -2.65 -2.59
N ILE A 61 -1.77 -2.24 -1.70
CA ILE A 61 -0.50 -2.93 -1.48
C ILE A 61 -0.20 -2.92 0.02
N LEU A 62 0.25 -4.04 0.52
CA LEU A 62 0.69 -4.18 1.89
C LEU A 62 2.07 -4.85 1.89
N VAL A 63 2.99 -4.35 2.69
CA VAL A 63 4.28 -5.00 2.91
C VAL A 63 4.29 -5.56 4.32
N HIS A 64 4.39 -6.87 4.44
CA HIS A 64 4.41 -7.54 5.73
C HIS A 64 5.72 -7.29 6.47
N ASN A 65 5.71 -7.41 7.78
CA ASN A 65 6.89 -7.19 8.61
C ASN A 65 7.28 -8.45 9.38
N PHE A 66 7.18 -9.58 8.70
CA PHE A 66 7.44 -10.89 9.34
C PHE A 66 8.88 -11.07 9.79
N ARG A 67 9.83 -10.34 9.16
CA ARG A 67 11.23 -10.36 9.58
C ARG A 67 11.42 -9.92 11.03
N ASP A 68 10.62 -8.95 11.47
CA ASP A 68 10.66 -8.46 12.84
C ASP A 68 9.74 -9.27 13.76
N GLY A 69 9.16 -10.36 13.26
CA GLY A 69 8.22 -11.17 14.01
C GLY A 69 6.88 -10.49 14.24
N ALA A 70 6.58 -9.45 13.49
CA ALA A 70 5.33 -8.71 13.66
C ALA A 70 4.14 -9.53 13.20
N ALA A 71 3.01 -9.34 13.85
CA ALA A 71 1.75 -10.00 13.49
C ALA A 71 1.20 -9.42 12.18
N LEU A 72 0.22 -10.12 11.61
CA LEU A 72 -0.38 -9.78 10.32
C LEU A 72 -0.99 -8.37 10.31
N ASP A 73 -1.51 -7.91 11.45
CA ASP A 73 -2.11 -6.57 11.57
C ASP A 73 -1.10 -5.45 11.80
N LYS A 74 0.20 -5.77 11.83
CA LYS A 74 1.29 -4.80 12.01
C LYS A 74 2.27 -4.87 10.83
N PRO A 75 1.83 -4.49 9.63
CA PRO A 75 2.70 -4.52 8.46
C PRO A 75 3.77 -3.43 8.52
N TRP A 76 4.77 -3.55 7.66
CA TRP A 76 5.80 -2.53 7.52
C TRP A 76 5.28 -1.30 6.78
N LEU A 77 4.44 -1.52 5.74
CA LEU A 77 3.93 -0.45 4.88
C LEU A 77 2.52 -0.76 4.42
N LEU A 78 1.69 0.26 4.39
CA LEU A 78 0.38 0.25 3.75
C LEU A 78 0.38 1.28 2.63
N VAL A 79 -0.02 0.88 1.42
CA VAL A 79 -0.08 1.77 0.26
C VAL A 79 -1.51 1.87 -0.25
N GLU A 80 -1.97 3.10 -0.48
CA GLU A 80 -3.20 3.39 -1.20
C GLU A 80 -2.84 3.99 -2.55
N CYS A 81 -3.35 3.41 -3.63
CA CYS A 81 -3.10 3.85 -4.99
C CYS A 81 -4.35 4.50 -5.58
N LYS A 82 -4.18 5.63 -6.27
CA LYS A 82 -5.25 6.29 -7.00
C LYS A 82 -4.71 6.74 -8.36
N ALA A 83 -5.56 6.70 -9.38
CA ALA A 83 -5.22 7.30 -10.67
C ALA A 83 -5.11 8.83 -10.50
N PRO A 84 -4.30 9.50 -11.33
CA PRO A 84 -4.14 10.94 -11.23
C PRO A 84 -5.49 11.66 -11.29
N GLY A 85 -5.74 12.54 -10.31
CA GLY A 85 -6.98 13.30 -10.23
C GLY A 85 -8.22 12.54 -9.82
N GLU A 86 -8.14 11.23 -9.67
CA GLU A 86 -9.28 10.37 -9.33
C GLU A 86 -9.44 10.19 -7.82
N TYR A 87 -9.23 11.26 -7.05
CA TYR A 87 -9.34 11.21 -5.60
C TYR A 87 -9.68 12.59 -5.03
N THR A 88 -10.22 12.57 -3.82
CA THR A 88 -10.28 13.75 -2.96
C THR A 88 -9.55 13.43 -1.67
N TRP A 89 -8.96 14.45 -1.05
CA TRP A 89 -8.26 14.27 0.22
C TRP A 89 -9.20 13.75 1.30
N GLN A 90 -10.44 14.22 1.28
CA GLN A 90 -11.46 13.81 2.23
C GLN A 90 -11.78 12.31 2.11
N ALA A 91 -11.94 11.81 0.88
CA ALA A 91 -12.22 10.40 0.64
C ALA A 91 -11.03 9.52 1.00
N LEU A 92 -9.80 9.97 0.68
CA LEU A 92 -8.58 9.27 1.06
C LEU A 92 -8.46 9.15 2.59
N GLN A 93 -8.72 10.24 3.30
CA GLN A 93 -8.66 10.25 4.75
C GLN A 93 -9.67 9.27 5.35
N ALA A 94 -10.89 9.25 4.84
CA ALA A 94 -11.92 8.32 5.31
C ALA A 94 -11.52 6.87 5.07
N GLN A 95 -10.94 6.58 3.91
CA GLN A 95 -10.49 5.24 3.55
C GLN A 95 -9.32 4.79 4.43
N LEU A 96 -8.35 5.66 4.66
CA LEU A 96 -7.23 5.37 5.55
C LEU A 96 -7.70 5.14 6.99
N ASN A 97 -8.64 5.95 7.46
CA ASN A 97 -9.19 5.78 8.80
C ASN A 97 -9.82 4.39 8.98
N ARG A 98 -10.50 3.89 7.94
CA ARG A 98 -11.06 2.53 7.97
C ARG A 98 -9.97 1.48 8.11
N TYR A 99 -8.92 1.58 7.31
CA TYR A 99 -7.82 0.62 7.34
C TYR A 99 -7.08 0.66 8.68
N LEU A 100 -6.85 1.87 9.21
CA LEU A 100 -6.06 2.07 10.42
C LEU A 100 -6.81 1.70 11.70
N LYS A 101 -8.08 1.34 11.61
CA LYS A 101 -8.79 0.69 12.72
C LYS A 101 -8.36 -0.75 12.92
N LEU A 102 -7.93 -1.41 11.85
CA LEU A 102 -7.56 -2.82 11.86
C LEU A 102 -6.06 -3.04 11.73
N LEU A 103 -5.35 -2.13 11.07
CA LEU A 103 -3.94 -2.28 10.74
C LEU A 103 -3.12 -1.19 11.42
N ARG A 104 -1.94 -1.56 11.89
CA ARG A 104 -1.00 -0.63 12.53
C ARG A 104 0.34 -0.70 11.79
N PRO A 105 0.42 -0.15 10.55
CA PRO A 105 1.67 -0.16 9.78
C PRO A 105 2.70 0.80 10.36
N LYS A 106 3.98 0.53 10.10
CA LYS A 106 5.05 1.48 10.43
C LYS A 106 5.02 2.70 9.52
N TYR A 107 4.66 2.49 8.24
CA TYR A 107 4.65 3.53 7.22
C TYR A 107 3.36 3.47 6.42
N VAL A 108 2.94 4.63 5.91
CA VAL A 108 1.84 4.74 4.96
C VAL A 108 2.34 5.50 3.75
N MET A 109 1.99 5.03 2.56
CA MET A 109 2.31 5.67 1.29
C MET A 109 1.04 5.91 0.51
N LEU A 110 0.86 7.14 0.02
CA LEU A 110 -0.19 7.48 -0.91
C LEU A 110 0.43 7.66 -2.28
N ALA A 111 0.14 6.72 -3.19
CA ALA A 111 0.64 6.75 -4.56
C ALA A 111 -0.49 7.26 -5.45
N LEU A 112 -0.47 8.53 -5.80
CA LEU A 112 -1.58 9.23 -6.40
C LEU A 112 -1.39 9.54 -7.89
N GLY A 113 -0.35 8.94 -8.50
CA GLY A 113 -0.05 9.14 -9.91
C GLY A 113 0.64 10.47 -10.18
N ASP A 114 0.01 11.56 -9.79
CA ASP A 114 0.54 12.93 -9.95
C ASP A 114 1.27 13.43 -8.69
N ALA A 115 1.19 12.70 -7.61
CA ALA A 115 1.83 13.04 -6.34
C ALA A 115 2.06 11.77 -5.52
N VAL A 116 3.04 11.84 -4.63
CA VAL A 116 3.30 10.76 -3.68
C VAL A 116 3.47 11.39 -2.31
N ARG A 117 2.89 10.76 -1.28
CA ARG A 117 3.02 11.20 0.11
C ARG A 117 3.41 10.03 0.98
N TYR A 118 4.27 10.28 1.93
CA TYR A 118 4.78 9.27 2.86
C TYR A 118 4.54 9.71 4.29
N PHE A 119 4.22 8.75 5.15
CA PHE A 119 3.98 8.99 6.57
C PHE A 119 4.65 7.90 7.39
N ALA A 120 5.13 8.27 8.57
CA ALA A 120 5.68 7.30 9.53
C ALA A 120 4.89 7.35 10.82
N LEU A 121 4.68 6.19 11.42
CA LEU A 121 4.04 6.09 12.73
C LEU A 121 5.02 6.57 13.80
N ASP A 122 4.62 7.58 14.57
CA ASP A 122 5.37 8.02 15.73
C ASP A 122 5.05 7.08 16.89
N GLY A 123 6.08 6.41 17.42
CA GLY A 123 5.91 5.41 18.47
C GLY A 123 5.44 5.99 19.80
N VAL A 124 5.61 7.30 20.04
CA VAL A 124 5.19 7.95 21.27
C VAL A 124 3.75 8.45 21.18
N SER A 125 3.44 9.25 20.16
CA SER A 125 2.09 9.82 20.00
C SER A 125 1.10 8.85 19.37
N LEU A 126 1.59 7.78 18.71
CA LEU A 126 0.81 6.81 17.93
C LEU A 126 0.06 7.47 16.76
N ARG A 127 0.60 8.59 16.26
CA ARG A 127 0.07 9.32 15.10
C ARG A 127 1.03 9.19 13.95
N PHE A 128 0.49 9.29 12.73
CA PHE A 128 1.31 9.30 11.53
C PHE A 128 1.78 10.73 11.26
N LYS A 129 3.08 10.87 10.97
CA LYS A 129 3.69 12.15 10.66
C LYS A 129 4.27 12.10 9.24
N PRO A 130 4.17 13.20 8.48
CA PRO A 130 4.76 13.24 7.14
C PRO A 130 6.27 13.02 7.17
N ILE A 131 6.77 12.25 6.21
CA ILE A 131 8.21 12.09 5.97
C ILE A 131 8.47 12.30 4.47
N GLU A 132 9.72 12.57 4.11
CA GLU A 132 10.07 12.87 2.72
C GLU A 132 10.16 11.63 1.83
N SER A 133 10.57 10.51 2.40
CA SER A 133 10.74 9.26 1.65
C SER A 133 10.71 8.08 2.60
N LEU A 134 10.51 6.89 2.03
CA LEU A 134 10.60 5.65 2.78
C LEU A 134 12.08 5.28 2.98
N PRO A 135 12.44 4.72 4.14
CA PRO A 135 13.75 4.12 4.29
C PRO A 135 13.83 2.84 3.47
N GLU A 136 15.05 2.38 3.21
CA GLU A 136 15.25 1.07 2.61
C GLU A 136 14.73 -0.01 3.57
N TYR A 137 14.10 -1.03 3.02
CA TYR A 137 13.59 -2.15 3.83
C TYR A 137 14.75 -2.96 4.39
N LYS A 138 14.72 -3.23 5.67
CA LYS A 138 15.76 -4.02 6.35
C LYS A 138 15.20 -5.13 7.19
#